data_47382d4d0ae8006ec5c3f7154e99aa4b
#
_entry.id   47382d4d0ae8006ec5c3f7154e99aa4b
#
_cell.length_a   1.000
_cell.length_b   1.000
_cell.length_c   1.000
_cell.angle_alpha   90.00
_cell.angle_beta   90.00
_cell.angle_gamma   90.00
#
_symmetry.space_group_name_H-M   'P 1'
#
loop_
_entity.id
_entity.type
_entity.pdbx_description
1 polymer ?
#
loop_
_entity_poly.entity_id
_entity_poly.type
_entity_poly.pdbx_seq_one_letter_code
_entity_poly.pdbx_strand_id
1 'polypeptide(L)'
;MYKIIIDTDILLHCVTNKVDIFSELNRICDFSFKIYMIDQSLNELKNKKNAKLALNLIKNRVEIIETGKNKTVDDLILDLDTPNLIVCTNDAKLKEKLKKRNIPIITLRQGKYLVIKNVL
;
A
#
# COMPACT_ATOMS: atom_id res chain seq x y z
N MET A 1 -3.49 -9.94 13.81
CA MET A 1 -2.92 -8.66 13.32
C MET A 1 -3.06 -8.56 11.81
N TYR A 2 -3.58 -7.45 11.33
CA TYR A 2 -3.73 -7.22 9.90
C TYR A 2 -2.41 -6.85 9.25
N LYS A 3 -2.27 -7.19 7.97
CA LYS A 3 -1.10 -6.84 7.15
C LYS A 3 -1.56 -5.87 6.06
N ILE A 4 -1.06 -4.64 6.12
CA ILE A 4 -1.40 -3.61 5.14
C ILE A 4 -0.27 -3.51 4.13
N ILE A 5 -0.57 -3.79 2.87
CA ILE A 5 0.39 -3.68 1.76
C ILE A 5 0.16 -2.33 1.08
N ILE A 6 1.20 -1.52 1.00
CA ILE A 6 1.13 -0.22 0.33
C ILE A 6 1.66 -0.36 -1.10
N ASP A 7 0.82 0.01 -2.07
CA ASP A 7 1.20 0.10 -3.48
C ASP A 7 2.07 1.33 -3.71
N THR A 8 2.97 1.25 -4.68
CA THR A 8 3.93 2.32 -4.98
C THR A 8 3.26 3.67 -5.27
N ASP A 9 2.24 3.67 -6.13
CA ASP A 9 1.65 4.93 -6.60
C ASP A 9 0.91 5.69 -5.52
N ILE A 10 0.20 5.00 -4.62
CA ILE A 10 -0.51 5.69 -3.54
C ILE A 10 0.47 6.33 -2.55
N LEU A 11 1.61 5.68 -2.30
CA LEU A 11 2.65 6.26 -1.47
C LEU A 11 3.16 7.57 -2.08
N LEU A 12 3.45 7.56 -3.39
CA LEU A 12 3.92 8.74 -4.11
C LEU A 12 2.87 9.86 -4.14
N HIS A 13 1.59 9.52 -4.31
CA HIS A 13 0.51 10.51 -4.26
C HIS A 13 0.43 11.17 -2.88
N CYS A 14 0.56 10.40 -1.81
CA CYS A 14 0.57 10.95 -0.46
C CYS A 14 1.75 11.90 -0.26
N VAL A 15 2.94 11.50 -0.71
CA VAL A 15 4.14 12.35 -0.61
C VAL A 15 3.95 13.65 -1.39
N THR A 16 3.47 13.55 -2.63
CA THR A 16 3.25 14.70 -3.50
C THR A 16 2.22 15.67 -2.91
N ASN A 17 1.16 15.13 -2.33
CA ASN A 17 0.05 15.93 -1.78
C ASN A 17 0.25 16.29 -0.31
N LYS A 18 1.40 15.97 0.26
CA LYS A 18 1.74 16.24 1.67
C LYS A 18 0.76 15.61 2.64
N VAL A 19 0.30 14.41 2.32
CA VAL A 19 -0.54 13.59 3.19
C VAL A 19 0.36 12.64 3.98
N ASP A 20 0.24 12.67 5.30
CA ASP A 20 0.96 11.73 6.15
C ASP A 20 0.21 10.39 6.16
N ILE A 21 0.69 9.46 5.32
CA ILE A 21 0.03 8.17 5.15
C ILE A 21 -0.05 7.37 6.46
N PHE A 22 0.98 7.47 7.31
CA PHE A 22 1.01 6.72 8.57
C PHE A 22 0.00 7.26 9.58
N SER A 23 -0.12 8.59 9.70
CA SER A 23 -1.14 9.23 10.49
C SER A 23 -2.54 8.83 10.04
N GLU A 24 -2.76 8.83 8.72
CA GLU A 24 -4.05 8.46 8.14
C GLU A 24 -4.39 7.00 8.41
N LEU A 25 -3.42 6.11 8.30
CA LEU A 25 -3.65 4.70 8.64
C LEU A 25 -4.02 4.53 10.10
N ASN A 26 -3.36 5.24 11.00
CA ASN A 26 -3.71 5.20 12.42
C ASN A 26 -5.12 5.74 12.68
N ARG A 27 -5.53 6.76 11.92
CA ARG A 27 -6.85 7.36 12.08
C ARG A 27 -7.97 6.40 11.66
N ILE A 28 -7.79 5.69 10.54
CA ILE A 28 -8.87 4.87 9.95
C ILE A 28 -8.89 3.42 10.43
N CYS A 29 -7.80 2.93 11.01
CA CYS A 29 -7.70 1.54 11.46
C CYS A 29 -7.86 1.45 12.97
N ASP A 30 -8.97 0.87 13.42
CA ASP A 30 -9.23 0.63 14.85
C ASP A 30 -8.81 -0.77 15.29
N PHE A 31 -7.85 -1.36 14.58
CA PHE A 31 -7.33 -2.70 14.81
C PHE A 31 -5.80 -2.68 14.71
N SER A 32 -5.16 -3.72 15.24
CA SER A 32 -3.71 -3.86 15.15
C SER A 32 -3.27 -4.22 13.74
N PHE A 33 -2.23 -3.56 13.25
CA PHE A 33 -1.72 -3.82 11.92
C PHE A 33 -0.21 -3.58 11.82
N LYS A 34 0.39 -4.21 10.82
CA LYS A 34 1.76 -3.91 10.36
C LYS A 34 1.70 -3.49 8.91
N ILE A 35 2.66 -2.68 8.51
CA ILE A 35 2.70 -2.10 7.17
C ILE A 35 3.83 -2.75 6.39
N TYR A 36 3.53 -3.15 5.15
CA TYR A 36 4.45 -3.83 4.26
C TYR A 36 4.47 -3.21 2.88
N MET A 37 5.58 -3.36 2.18
CA MET A 37 5.67 -3.12 0.74
C MET A 37 6.37 -4.30 0.09
N ILE A 38 6.05 -4.53 -1.18
CA ILE A 38 6.70 -5.58 -1.99
C ILE A 38 8.08 -5.07 -2.43
N ASP A 39 9.06 -5.97 -2.51
CA ASP A 39 10.41 -5.63 -2.96
C ASP A 39 10.44 -4.92 -4.31
N GLN A 40 9.59 -5.32 -5.26
CA GLN A 40 9.50 -4.66 -6.56
C GLN A 40 8.99 -3.21 -6.47
N SER A 41 8.26 -2.86 -5.43
CA SER A 41 7.85 -1.47 -5.20
C SER A 41 9.06 -0.56 -5.03
N LEU A 42 10.12 -1.05 -4.38
CA LEU A 42 11.36 -0.28 -4.23
C LEU A 42 12.02 -0.03 -5.59
N ASN A 43 11.97 -1.01 -6.49
CA ASN A 43 12.49 -0.86 -7.84
C ASN A 43 11.70 0.18 -8.63
N GLU A 44 10.37 0.15 -8.50
CA GLU A 44 9.51 1.14 -9.15
C GLU A 44 9.75 2.56 -8.62
N LEU A 45 10.04 2.69 -7.33
CA LEU A 45 10.31 4.00 -6.73
C LEU A 45 11.58 4.65 -7.24
N LYS A 46 12.62 3.87 -7.56
CA LYS A 46 13.96 4.39 -7.85
C LYS A 46 14.02 5.49 -8.90
N ASN A 47 13.15 5.42 -9.91
CA ASN A 47 13.17 6.36 -11.03
C ASN A 47 12.02 7.36 -11.00
N LYS A 48 11.32 7.44 -9.87
CA LYS A 48 10.18 8.35 -9.74
C LYS A 48 10.57 9.66 -9.08
N LYS A 49 9.85 10.72 -9.43
CA LYS A 49 9.96 11.99 -8.73
C LYS A 49 9.58 11.77 -7.26
N ASN A 50 10.32 12.42 -6.37
CA ASN A 50 10.14 12.30 -4.91
C ASN A 50 10.48 10.92 -4.34
N ALA A 51 11.19 10.06 -5.10
CA ALA A 51 11.57 8.73 -4.64
C ALA A 51 12.38 8.78 -3.34
N LYS A 52 13.36 9.68 -3.25
CA LYS A 52 14.21 9.81 -2.08
C LYS A 52 13.41 10.14 -0.82
N LEU A 53 12.45 11.07 -0.95
CA LEU A 53 11.59 11.46 0.15
C LEU A 53 10.69 10.29 0.56
N ALA A 54 10.10 9.57 -0.40
CA ALA A 54 9.27 8.40 -0.13
C ALA A 54 10.08 7.31 0.60
N LEU A 55 11.30 7.01 0.13
CA LEU A 55 12.16 6.01 0.76
C LEU A 55 12.50 6.39 2.20
N ASN A 56 12.77 7.66 2.46
CA ASN A 56 13.05 8.13 3.82
C ASN A 56 11.83 7.97 4.73
N LEU A 57 10.64 8.23 4.21
CA LEU A 57 9.41 8.12 5.00
C LEU A 57 9.10 6.68 5.42
N ILE A 58 9.37 5.70 4.57
CA ILE A 58 9.08 4.30 4.87
C ILE A 58 10.16 3.63 5.70
N LYS A 59 11.34 4.23 5.80
CA LYS A 59 12.45 3.67 6.56
C LYS A 59 12.04 3.45 8.01
N ASN A 60 12.26 2.23 8.52
CA ASN A 60 11.92 1.81 9.89
C ASN A 60 10.42 1.76 10.21
N ARG A 61 9.54 2.02 9.25
CA ARG A 61 8.09 1.97 9.46
C ARG A 61 7.41 0.91 8.62
N VAL A 62 8.07 0.43 7.58
CA VAL A 62 7.51 -0.51 6.62
C VAL A 62 8.45 -1.69 6.52
N GLU A 63 7.89 -2.91 6.58
CA GLU A 63 8.65 -4.13 6.33
C GLU A 63 8.56 -4.46 4.85
N ILE A 64 9.66 -4.94 4.27
CA ILE A 64 9.71 -5.30 2.86
C ILE A 64 9.47 -6.80 2.72
N ILE A 65 8.51 -7.17 1.87
CA ILE A 65 8.27 -8.56 1.53
C ILE A 65 9.19 -8.91 0.36
N GLU A 66 10.13 -9.82 0.61
CA GLU A 66 11.07 -10.27 -0.40
C GLU A 66 10.43 -11.40 -1.21
N THR A 67 9.99 -11.08 -2.42
CA THR A 67 9.40 -12.08 -3.31
C THR A 67 10.45 -12.77 -4.18
N GLY A 68 11.55 -12.06 -4.48
CA GLY A 68 12.59 -12.56 -5.37
C GLY A 68 12.11 -12.78 -6.81
N LYS A 69 10.94 -12.25 -7.15
CA LYS A 69 10.31 -12.46 -8.46
C LYS A 69 10.30 -11.18 -9.26
N ASN A 70 10.50 -11.31 -10.57
CA ASN A 70 10.50 -10.19 -11.49
C ASN A 70 9.13 -10.04 -12.17
N LYS A 71 8.10 -9.85 -11.36
CA LYS A 71 6.73 -9.60 -11.82
C LYS A 71 6.32 -8.17 -11.45
N THR A 72 5.19 -7.73 -11.97
CA THR A 72 4.64 -6.43 -11.57
C THR A 72 4.22 -6.45 -10.10
N VAL A 73 4.20 -5.29 -9.48
CA VAL A 73 3.77 -5.17 -8.08
C VAL A 73 2.34 -5.67 -7.92
N ASP A 74 1.45 -5.36 -8.86
CA ASP A 74 0.07 -5.82 -8.83
C ASP A 74 -0.03 -7.35 -8.79
N ASP A 75 0.72 -8.03 -9.65
CA ASP A 75 0.72 -9.49 -9.70
C ASP A 75 1.29 -10.07 -8.41
N LEU A 76 2.35 -9.47 -7.88
CA LEU A 76 2.97 -9.95 -6.63
C LEU A 76 2.03 -9.78 -5.43
N ILE A 77 1.27 -8.68 -5.38
CA ILE A 77 0.27 -8.48 -4.34
C ILE A 77 -0.81 -9.56 -4.44
N LEU A 78 -1.29 -9.82 -5.66
CA LEU A 78 -2.33 -10.84 -5.88
C LEU A 78 -1.84 -12.25 -5.59
N ASP A 79 -0.53 -12.49 -5.70
CA ASP A 79 0.07 -13.79 -5.37
C ASP A 79 0.22 -14.01 -3.86
N LEU A 80 0.06 -12.98 -3.04
CA LEU A 80 0.18 -13.13 -1.59
C LEU A 80 -0.97 -13.99 -1.06
N ASP A 81 -0.63 -15.09 -0.43
CA ASP A 81 -1.60 -16.00 0.19
C ASP A 81 -1.42 -15.91 1.71
N THR A 82 -1.89 -14.82 2.26
CA THR A 82 -1.74 -14.56 3.68
C THR A 82 -3.08 -14.07 4.25
N PRO A 83 -3.47 -14.53 5.46
CA PRO A 83 -4.70 -14.08 6.07
C PRO A 83 -4.60 -12.62 6.52
N ASN A 84 -5.76 -11.98 6.69
CA ASN A 84 -5.86 -10.61 7.22
C ASN A 84 -5.11 -9.58 6.39
N LEU A 85 -5.15 -9.76 5.06
CA LEU A 85 -4.52 -8.84 4.12
C LEU A 85 -5.43 -7.65 3.84
N ILE A 86 -4.85 -6.46 3.85
CA ILE A 86 -5.49 -5.22 3.41
C ILE A 86 -4.53 -4.57 2.42
N VAL A 87 -5.05 -4.07 1.30
CA VAL A 87 -4.22 -3.45 0.28
C VAL A 87 -4.55 -1.98 0.13
N CYS A 88 -3.52 -1.14 0.20
CA CYS A 88 -3.62 0.30 0.07
C CYS A 88 -3.22 0.68 -1.35
N THR A 89 -4.20 1.00 -2.19
CA THR A 89 -3.98 1.30 -3.61
C THR A 89 -5.10 2.17 -4.18
N ASN A 90 -4.75 2.97 -5.20
CA ASN A 90 -5.73 3.70 -6.01
C ASN A 90 -5.89 3.11 -7.41
N ASP A 91 -5.15 2.06 -7.74
CA ASP A 91 -5.23 1.43 -9.06
C ASP A 91 -6.58 0.76 -9.26
N ALA A 92 -7.34 1.21 -10.26
CA ALA A 92 -8.71 0.72 -10.51
C ALA A 92 -8.74 -0.77 -10.86
N LYS A 93 -7.79 -1.24 -11.66
CA LYS A 93 -7.72 -2.65 -12.06
C LYS A 93 -7.39 -3.55 -10.87
N LEU A 94 -6.42 -3.14 -10.07
CA LEU A 94 -6.04 -3.89 -8.88
C LEU A 94 -7.21 -3.92 -7.89
N LYS A 95 -7.87 -2.79 -7.67
CA LYS A 95 -9.04 -2.73 -6.77
C LYS A 95 -10.14 -3.70 -7.20
N GLU A 96 -10.42 -3.79 -8.50
CA GLU A 96 -11.44 -4.70 -9.01
C GLU A 96 -11.08 -6.16 -8.69
N LYS A 97 -9.83 -6.55 -8.92
CA LYS A 97 -9.36 -7.90 -8.62
C LYS A 97 -9.40 -8.22 -7.12
N LEU A 98 -9.06 -7.25 -6.29
CA LEU A 98 -9.10 -7.39 -4.83
C LEU A 98 -10.53 -7.56 -4.32
N LYS A 99 -11.48 -6.80 -4.89
CA LYS A 99 -12.90 -6.93 -4.53
C LYS A 99 -13.42 -8.33 -4.81
N LYS A 100 -13.04 -8.93 -5.92
CA LYS A 100 -13.44 -10.31 -6.26
C LYS A 100 -12.95 -11.33 -5.25
N ARG A 101 -11.88 -11.02 -4.54
CA ARG A 101 -11.29 -11.89 -3.50
C ARG A 101 -11.73 -11.49 -2.09
N ASN A 102 -12.62 -10.51 -1.96
CA ASN A 102 -13.08 -9.98 -0.67
C ASN A 102 -11.93 -9.44 0.19
N ILE A 103 -10.91 -8.87 -0.43
CA ILE A 103 -9.79 -8.25 0.28
C ILE A 103 -10.12 -6.78 0.52
N PRO A 104 -10.08 -6.30 1.78
CA PRO A 104 -10.33 -4.89 2.08
C PRO A 104 -9.32 -3.98 1.39
N ILE A 105 -9.78 -2.80 1.00
CA ILE A 105 -8.99 -1.85 0.23
C ILE A 105 -8.96 -0.50 0.95
N ILE A 106 -7.77 0.10 1.04
CA ILE A 106 -7.60 1.47 1.50
C ILE A 106 -7.27 2.33 0.29
N THR A 107 -7.97 3.43 0.12
CA THR A 107 -7.77 4.37 -1.01
C THR A 107 -7.57 5.79 -0.51
N LEU A 108 -6.86 6.58 -1.30
CA LEU A 108 -6.72 8.02 -1.06
C LEU A 108 -7.83 8.74 -1.83
N ARG A 109 -8.65 9.51 -1.11
CA ARG A 109 -9.73 10.29 -1.70
C ARG A 109 -9.37 11.76 -1.77
N GLN A 110 -9.70 12.38 -2.89
CA GLN A 110 -9.49 13.81 -3.14
C GLN A 110 -8.05 14.25 -2.92
N GLY A 111 -7.10 13.31 -2.96
CA GLY A 111 -5.71 13.60 -2.68
C GLY A 111 -5.45 14.10 -1.26
N LYS A 112 -6.37 13.87 -0.31
CA LYS A 112 -6.31 14.48 1.02
C LYS A 112 -6.39 13.48 2.18
N TYR A 113 -7.16 12.40 2.04
CA TYR A 113 -7.40 11.49 3.17
C TYR A 113 -7.61 10.06 2.71
N LEU A 114 -7.29 9.12 3.59
CA LEU A 114 -7.49 7.70 3.32
C LEU A 114 -8.85 7.25 3.82
N VAL A 115 -9.46 6.32 3.09
CA VAL A 115 -10.67 5.61 3.50
C VAL A 115 -10.46 4.12 3.33
N ILE A 116 -11.13 3.32 4.16
CA ILE A 116 -11.07 1.87 4.07
C ILE A 116 -12.44 1.33 3.64
N LYS A 117 -12.44 0.35 2.72
CA LYS A 117 -13.65 -0.26 2.17
C LYS A 117 -13.60 -1.77 2.31
N ASN A 118 -14.78 -2.38 2.36
CA ASN A 118 -14.96 -3.84 2.42
C ASN A 118 -14.44 -4.46 3.71
N VAL A 119 -14.42 -3.69 4.78
CA VAL A 119 -14.12 -4.23 6.11
C VAL A 119 -15.39 -4.85 6.65
N LEU A 120 -15.27 -6.04 7.16
CA LEU A 120 -16.40 -6.75 7.78
C LEU A 120 -16.53 -6.38 9.25
#